data_54e56cb190a276112a6f9690a5a29bde
#
_entry.id   54e56cb190a276112a6f9690a5a29bde
#
_cell.length_a   1.000
_cell.length_b   1.000
_cell.length_c   1.000
_cell.angle_alpha   90.00
_cell.angle_beta   90.00
_cell.angle_gamma   90.00
#
_symmetry.space_group_name_H-M   'P 1'
#
loop_
_entity.id
_entity.type
_entity.pdbx_description
1 polymer ?
#
loop_
_entity_poly.entity_id
_entity_poly.type
_entity_poly.pdbx_seq_one_letter_code
_entity_poly.pdbx_strand_id
1 'polypeptide(L)'
;MKPWRRRELLLGALAAAVPLAARSRTATQRGPAPLKPGARIAALAPGTWLEREDPTLELLRRRCRQEGWRLLTPPELWGQWRWFSGTDEQRASSLRQAWLDPSIDALFLVGAGWGSARVLEQGWSIPATPRWCVGFSDCSAVLLAQLAAGSCGGVHGWFGGSDVQWERLSSLLKGRSVASLQGRGLRPGVARGALVVSNLTIATSLIGTPWLPALRDKILVLEDTGEAPYRVDRQLTQWRSAGLLDGVRGIGLGRFSWAEDDVLPGDFSMEEILEERLGNLGIPLVLQLPVGHGRPNMALPLGVPAQLDGATGKLSLAAPD
;
A
#
# COMPACT_ATOMS: atom_id res chain seq x y z
N MET A 1 64.39 -5.31 11.98
CA MET A 1 63.12 -4.75 11.46
C MET A 1 63.36 -4.33 10.00
N LYS A 2 62.84 -5.04 9.03
CA LYS A 2 62.96 -4.72 7.59
C LYS A 2 61.66 -4.06 7.13
N PRO A 3 61.71 -2.98 6.29
CA PRO A 3 60.52 -2.28 5.83
C PRO A 3 59.83 -3.08 4.72
N TRP A 4 58.50 -3.16 4.82
CA TRP A 4 57.65 -3.77 3.80
C TRP A 4 57.60 -2.90 2.55
N ARG A 5 57.97 -3.46 1.41
CA ARG A 5 57.91 -2.81 0.10
C ARG A 5 56.45 -2.81 -0.40
N ARG A 6 55.90 -1.60 -0.57
CA ARG A 6 54.66 -1.32 -1.33
C ARG A 6 55.00 -1.46 -2.83
N ARG A 7 54.79 -2.60 -3.40
CA ARG A 7 54.68 -2.83 -4.87
C ARG A 7 54.33 -4.30 -5.06
N GLU A 8 53.12 -4.54 -5.55
CA GLU A 8 52.56 -5.74 -6.19
C GLU A 8 51.16 -6.06 -5.67
N LEU A 9 50.20 -5.21 -5.99
CA LEU A 9 48.75 -5.54 -5.96
C LEU A 9 48.03 -4.62 -6.97
N LEU A 10 48.40 -4.78 -8.23
CA LEU A 10 47.69 -4.20 -9.36
C LEU A 10 47.67 -5.25 -10.48
N LEU A 11 46.79 -6.25 -10.37
CA LEU A 11 46.36 -7.09 -11.50
C LEU A 11 45.17 -7.96 -11.03
N GLY A 12 43.98 -7.72 -11.60
CA GLY A 12 42.95 -8.73 -11.58
C GLY A 12 41.59 -8.30 -11.03
N ALA A 13 41.02 -7.19 -11.43
CA ALA A 13 39.56 -6.99 -11.35
C ALA A 13 39.05 -6.71 -12.78
N LEU A 14 38.97 -7.74 -13.60
CA LEU A 14 38.07 -7.75 -14.75
C LEU A 14 36.66 -7.86 -14.17
N ALA A 15 36.04 -6.73 -13.95
CA ALA A 15 34.59 -6.67 -13.69
C ALA A 15 33.89 -7.15 -14.96
N ALA A 16 33.39 -8.38 -14.95
CA ALA A 16 32.43 -8.85 -15.93
C ALA A 16 31.18 -7.95 -15.78
N ALA A 17 31.08 -6.93 -16.63
CA ALA A 17 29.84 -6.19 -16.81
C ALA A 17 28.81 -7.17 -17.38
N VAL A 18 28.00 -7.75 -16.52
CA VAL A 18 26.77 -8.43 -16.93
C VAL A 18 25.89 -7.31 -17.49
N PRO A 19 25.53 -7.34 -18.79
CA PRO A 19 24.61 -6.35 -19.31
C PRO A 19 23.28 -6.55 -18.56
N LEU A 20 22.88 -5.58 -17.72
CA LEU A 20 21.50 -5.44 -17.28
C LEU A 20 20.69 -5.22 -18.57
N ALA A 21 20.18 -6.30 -19.12
CA ALA A 21 19.20 -6.21 -20.19
C ALA A 21 18.03 -5.40 -19.65
N ALA A 22 17.95 -4.15 -20.07
CA ALA A 22 16.81 -3.29 -19.88
C ALA A 22 15.59 -4.03 -20.43
N ARG A 23 14.85 -4.72 -19.57
CA ARG A 23 13.50 -5.21 -19.87
C ARG A 23 12.55 -4.01 -19.89
N SER A 24 12.71 -3.16 -20.90
CA SER A 24 11.68 -2.24 -21.34
C SER A 24 10.65 -3.05 -22.13
N ARG A 25 9.68 -3.59 -21.42
CA ARG A 25 8.37 -3.90 -21.98
C ARG A 25 7.35 -3.63 -20.86
N THR A 26 6.79 -2.45 -20.90
CA THR A 26 5.46 -2.19 -20.32
C THR A 26 4.42 -3.02 -21.11
N ALA A 27 4.44 -4.34 -20.91
CA ALA A 27 3.23 -5.10 -21.15
C ALA A 27 2.25 -4.55 -20.11
N THR A 28 1.17 -3.95 -20.55
CA THR A 28 0.02 -3.66 -19.71
C THR A 28 -0.37 -4.96 -19.02
N GLN A 29 0.04 -5.11 -17.77
CA GLN A 29 -0.26 -6.31 -17.02
C GLN A 29 -1.76 -6.27 -16.77
N ARG A 30 -2.52 -7.16 -17.44
CA ARG A 30 -3.96 -7.25 -17.23
C ARG A 30 -4.22 -7.50 -15.76
N GLY A 31 -5.09 -6.67 -15.16
CA GLY A 31 -5.54 -6.84 -13.79
C GLY A 31 -6.26 -8.18 -13.58
N PRO A 32 -6.62 -8.53 -12.34
CA PRO A 32 -7.47 -9.66 -12.05
C PRO A 32 -8.81 -9.54 -12.79
N ALA A 33 -9.44 -10.69 -13.11
CA ALA A 33 -10.78 -10.68 -13.70
C ALA A 33 -11.78 -9.95 -12.78
N PRO A 34 -12.71 -9.17 -13.34
CA PRO A 34 -13.76 -8.53 -12.57
C PRO A 34 -14.58 -9.54 -11.76
N LEU A 35 -14.85 -9.22 -10.49
CA LEU A 35 -15.69 -10.07 -9.64
C LEU A 35 -17.13 -10.09 -10.14
N LYS A 36 -17.69 -11.30 -10.21
CA LYS A 36 -19.07 -11.58 -10.64
C LYS A 36 -19.89 -12.15 -9.47
N PRO A 37 -21.22 -12.17 -9.55
CA PRO A 37 -22.03 -12.96 -8.63
C PRO A 37 -21.52 -14.40 -8.54
N GLY A 38 -21.44 -14.92 -7.32
CA GLY A 38 -20.83 -16.22 -7.02
C GLY A 38 -19.35 -16.15 -6.63
N ALA A 39 -18.66 -15.01 -6.82
CA ALA A 39 -17.25 -14.85 -6.46
C ALA A 39 -16.99 -15.19 -4.99
N ARG A 40 -15.89 -15.89 -4.75
CA ARG A 40 -15.46 -16.38 -3.42
C ARG A 40 -14.40 -15.46 -2.86
N ILE A 41 -14.71 -14.84 -1.74
CA ILE A 41 -13.85 -13.88 -1.05
C ILE A 41 -13.33 -14.53 0.24
N ALA A 42 -12.03 -14.67 0.39
CA ALA A 42 -11.44 -15.13 1.65
C ALA A 42 -11.13 -13.95 2.57
N ALA A 43 -11.69 -13.94 3.78
CA ALA A 43 -11.31 -13.01 4.83
C ALA A 43 -10.10 -13.58 5.58
N LEU A 44 -9.03 -12.79 5.70
CA LEU A 44 -7.78 -13.19 6.34
C LEU A 44 -7.31 -12.08 7.29
N ALA A 45 -6.75 -12.44 8.42
CA ALA A 45 -6.21 -11.50 9.39
C ALA A 45 -4.68 -11.65 9.52
N PRO A 46 -3.88 -11.01 8.65
CA PRO A 46 -2.43 -11.12 8.70
C PRO A 46 -1.79 -10.36 9.88
N GLY A 47 -2.53 -9.47 10.53
CA GLY A 47 -2.10 -8.68 11.68
C GLY A 47 -2.76 -9.13 12.98
N THR A 48 -3.57 -8.25 13.56
CA THR A 48 -4.25 -8.41 14.85
C THR A 48 -5.40 -9.41 14.76
N TRP A 49 -5.68 -10.09 15.87
CA TRP A 49 -6.84 -10.96 16.01
C TRP A 49 -8.16 -10.17 15.99
N LEU A 50 -9.26 -10.86 15.70
CA LEU A 50 -10.61 -10.31 15.60
C LEU A 50 -11.54 -11.03 16.58
N GLU A 51 -12.46 -10.28 17.14
CA GLU A 51 -13.59 -10.87 17.86
C GLU A 51 -14.56 -11.55 16.88
N ARG A 52 -15.21 -12.64 17.32
CA ARG A 52 -16.17 -13.38 16.48
C ARG A 52 -17.38 -12.54 16.09
N GLU A 53 -17.76 -11.63 16.96
CA GLU A 53 -18.88 -10.71 16.82
C GLU A 53 -18.44 -9.33 16.27
N ASP A 54 -17.26 -9.23 15.65
CA ASP A 54 -16.79 -7.96 15.09
C ASP A 54 -17.82 -7.35 14.11
N PRO A 55 -18.38 -6.17 14.42
CA PRO A 55 -19.43 -5.56 13.61
C PRO A 55 -18.99 -5.22 12.19
N THR A 56 -17.68 -5.00 11.98
CA THR A 56 -17.11 -4.70 10.66
C THR A 56 -17.18 -5.94 9.78
N LEU A 57 -16.90 -7.12 10.35
CA LEU A 57 -16.95 -8.37 9.60
C LEU A 57 -18.39 -8.75 9.25
N GLU A 58 -19.35 -8.51 10.16
CA GLU A 58 -20.76 -8.72 9.84
C GLU A 58 -21.26 -7.74 8.77
N LEU A 59 -20.84 -6.50 8.81
CA LEU A 59 -21.11 -5.54 7.73
C LEU A 59 -20.52 -6.02 6.41
N LEU A 60 -19.28 -6.49 6.39
CA LEU A 60 -18.64 -7.06 5.20
C LEU A 60 -19.44 -8.26 4.67
N ARG A 61 -19.89 -9.14 5.55
CA ARG A 61 -20.72 -10.31 5.19
C ARG A 61 -22.02 -9.89 4.51
N ARG A 62 -22.72 -8.88 5.04
CA ARG A 62 -23.92 -8.32 4.40
C ARG A 62 -23.63 -7.72 3.02
N ARG A 63 -22.55 -6.93 2.90
CA ARG A 63 -22.13 -6.30 1.65
C ARG A 63 -21.76 -7.32 0.59
N CYS A 64 -21.02 -8.35 0.94
CA CYS A 64 -20.75 -9.45 0.02
C CYS A 64 -22.01 -10.11 -0.48
N ARG A 65 -22.98 -10.38 0.42
CA ARG A 65 -24.30 -10.94 0.02
C ARG A 65 -25.04 -10.03 -0.95
N GLN A 66 -25.03 -8.72 -0.75
CA GLN A 66 -25.68 -7.75 -1.65
C GLN A 66 -25.07 -7.77 -3.06
N GLU A 67 -23.76 -8.00 -3.17
CA GLU A 67 -23.06 -8.15 -4.47
C GLU A 67 -23.20 -9.56 -5.06
N GLY A 68 -23.83 -10.49 -4.36
CA GLY A 68 -23.89 -11.90 -4.75
C GLY A 68 -22.59 -12.67 -4.52
N TRP A 69 -21.67 -12.12 -3.74
CA TRP A 69 -20.39 -12.76 -3.39
C TRP A 69 -20.50 -13.63 -2.14
N ARG A 70 -19.63 -14.62 -2.04
CA ARG A 70 -19.54 -15.54 -0.90
C ARG A 70 -18.32 -15.17 -0.06
N LEU A 71 -18.54 -14.61 1.14
CA LEU A 71 -17.48 -14.39 2.12
C LEU A 71 -17.15 -15.71 2.81
N LEU A 72 -15.90 -16.13 2.73
CA LEU A 72 -15.35 -17.28 3.41
C LEU A 72 -14.57 -16.78 4.64
N THR A 73 -14.87 -17.36 5.78
CA THR A 73 -14.20 -17.06 7.04
C THR A 73 -13.56 -18.35 7.55
N PRO A 74 -12.30 -18.64 7.13
CA PRO A 74 -11.62 -19.86 7.53
C PRO A 74 -11.41 -19.89 9.05
N PRO A 75 -11.30 -21.08 9.68
CA PRO A 75 -11.15 -21.20 11.14
C PRO A 75 -9.97 -20.38 11.69
N GLU A 76 -8.89 -20.25 10.94
CA GLU A 76 -7.68 -19.54 11.29
C GLU A 76 -7.91 -18.03 11.47
N LEU A 77 -8.96 -17.48 10.87
CA LEU A 77 -9.37 -16.09 11.04
C LEU A 77 -9.64 -15.74 12.52
N TRP A 78 -10.05 -16.72 13.31
CA TRP A 78 -10.46 -16.57 14.70
C TRP A 78 -9.35 -16.96 15.70
N GLY A 79 -8.14 -17.14 15.18
CA GLY A 79 -7.00 -17.43 16.02
C GLY A 79 -6.59 -16.23 16.86
N GLN A 80 -5.96 -16.49 18.01
CA GLN A 80 -5.38 -15.47 18.86
C GLN A 80 -4.06 -15.97 19.44
N TRP A 81 -3.02 -15.20 19.25
CA TRP A 81 -1.72 -15.41 19.86
C TRP A 81 -1.15 -14.04 20.26
N ARG A 82 -1.21 -13.73 21.55
CA ARG A 82 -0.92 -12.38 22.07
C ARG A 82 -1.85 -11.36 21.39
N TRP A 83 -1.29 -10.35 20.69
CA TRP A 83 -2.09 -9.37 19.92
C TRP A 83 -2.27 -9.75 18.45
N PHE A 84 -1.71 -10.87 17.99
CA PHE A 84 -1.87 -11.36 16.62
C PHE A 84 -3.01 -12.38 16.48
N SER A 85 -3.47 -12.58 15.27
CA SER A 85 -4.47 -13.60 14.94
C SER A 85 -3.94 -15.03 14.96
N GLY A 86 -2.64 -15.22 15.20
CA GLY A 86 -1.94 -16.49 15.27
C GLY A 86 -0.44 -16.27 15.24
N THR A 87 0.36 -17.35 15.33
CA THR A 87 1.81 -17.24 15.12
C THR A 87 2.13 -16.72 13.73
N ASP A 88 3.34 -16.21 13.53
CA ASP A 88 3.76 -15.69 12.22
C ASP A 88 3.62 -16.76 11.13
N GLU A 89 3.99 -18.01 11.44
CA GLU A 89 3.86 -19.15 10.52
C GLU A 89 2.40 -19.48 10.19
N GLN A 90 1.52 -19.50 11.20
CA GLN A 90 0.08 -19.76 10.99
C GLN A 90 -0.55 -18.70 10.08
N ARG A 91 -0.28 -17.42 10.36
CA ARG A 91 -0.80 -16.29 9.55
C ARG A 91 -0.26 -16.32 8.12
N ALA A 92 1.04 -16.60 7.96
CA ALA A 92 1.67 -16.74 6.65
C ALA A 92 1.12 -17.94 5.88
N SER A 93 0.92 -19.07 6.54
CA SER A 93 0.32 -20.27 5.93
C SER A 93 -1.10 -19.99 5.44
N SER A 94 -1.91 -19.35 6.26
CA SER A 94 -3.29 -18.96 5.91
C SER A 94 -3.32 -18.03 4.68
N LEU A 95 -2.48 -16.98 4.67
CA LEU A 95 -2.37 -16.07 3.54
C LEU A 95 -1.91 -16.79 2.27
N ARG A 96 -0.85 -17.63 2.38
CA ARG A 96 -0.31 -18.40 1.27
C ARG A 96 -1.34 -19.37 0.68
N GLN A 97 -2.03 -20.13 1.52
CA GLN A 97 -3.04 -21.09 1.08
C GLN A 97 -4.17 -20.41 0.32
N ALA A 98 -4.73 -19.33 0.89
CA ALA A 98 -5.77 -18.58 0.20
C ALA A 98 -5.28 -17.91 -1.08
N TRP A 99 -4.02 -17.47 -1.12
CA TRP A 99 -3.44 -16.88 -2.33
C TRP A 99 -3.28 -17.88 -3.47
N LEU A 100 -2.91 -19.10 -3.15
CA LEU A 100 -2.66 -20.17 -4.13
C LEU A 100 -3.92 -20.96 -4.50
N ASP A 101 -5.00 -20.84 -3.74
CA ASP A 101 -6.26 -21.52 -4.03
C ASP A 101 -6.93 -20.90 -5.26
N PRO A 102 -7.03 -21.64 -6.39
CA PRO A 102 -7.66 -21.13 -7.61
C PRO A 102 -9.17 -20.90 -7.46
N SER A 103 -9.80 -21.46 -6.44
CA SER A 103 -11.22 -21.26 -6.16
C SER A 103 -11.53 -19.96 -5.43
N ILE A 104 -10.51 -19.21 -4.97
CA ILE A 104 -10.65 -17.91 -4.32
C ILE A 104 -10.46 -16.81 -5.36
N ASP A 105 -11.43 -15.94 -5.51
CA ASP A 105 -11.40 -14.84 -6.47
C ASP A 105 -10.75 -13.57 -5.88
N ALA A 106 -10.91 -13.34 -4.57
CA ALA A 106 -10.33 -12.19 -3.89
C ALA A 106 -9.96 -12.50 -2.44
N LEU A 107 -8.96 -11.77 -1.94
CA LEU A 107 -8.54 -11.76 -0.55
C LEU A 107 -8.95 -10.45 0.10
N PHE A 108 -9.65 -10.50 1.23
CA PHE A 108 -9.95 -9.33 2.04
C PHE A 108 -9.17 -9.45 3.35
N LEU A 109 -8.19 -8.58 3.49
CA LEU A 109 -7.33 -8.53 4.67
C LEU A 109 -8.07 -7.73 5.75
N VAL A 110 -8.58 -8.44 6.72
CA VAL A 110 -9.32 -7.90 7.86
C VAL A 110 -8.40 -7.85 9.09
N GLY A 111 -8.78 -7.09 10.09
CA GLY A 111 -7.90 -6.81 11.23
C GLY A 111 -6.97 -5.63 10.94
N ALA A 112 -6.60 -4.95 12.00
CA ALA A 112 -5.78 -3.75 11.97
C ALA A 112 -4.56 -3.92 12.88
N GLY A 113 -3.89 -2.85 13.21
CA GLY A 113 -2.80 -2.84 14.17
C GLY A 113 -1.44 -3.09 13.54
N TRP A 114 -0.78 -4.18 13.90
CA TRP A 114 0.56 -4.53 13.45
C TRP A 114 0.69 -6.03 13.22
N GLY A 115 1.54 -6.42 12.27
CA GLY A 115 1.94 -7.82 12.11
C GLY A 115 2.00 -8.33 10.68
N SER A 116 1.42 -7.64 9.70
CA SER A 116 1.40 -8.06 8.30
C SER A 116 2.81 -8.13 7.70
N ALA A 117 3.72 -7.21 8.06
CA ALA A 117 5.11 -7.27 7.61
C ALA A 117 5.84 -8.52 8.12
N ARG A 118 5.56 -8.99 9.35
CA ARG A 118 6.14 -10.22 9.90
C ARG A 118 5.72 -11.49 9.14
N VAL A 119 4.53 -11.48 8.56
CA VAL A 119 4.05 -12.58 7.71
C VAL A 119 4.92 -12.72 6.46
N LEU A 120 5.42 -11.61 5.93
CA LEU A 120 6.28 -11.61 4.74
C LEU A 120 7.67 -12.22 5.02
N GLU A 121 8.15 -12.17 6.27
CA GLU A 121 9.44 -12.75 6.68
C GLU A 121 9.45 -14.30 6.66
N GLN A 122 8.29 -14.95 6.55
CA GLN A 122 8.18 -16.40 6.61
C GLN A 122 8.61 -17.12 5.33
N GLY A 123 9.43 -16.48 4.49
CA GLY A 123 10.10 -17.10 3.35
C GLY A 123 9.20 -17.45 2.17
N TRP A 124 7.96 -16.93 2.14
CA TRP A 124 7.07 -17.10 1.02
C TRP A 124 7.08 -15.86 0.11
N SER A 125 7.22 -16.08 -1.19
CA SER A 125 7.13 -15.03 -2.19
C SER A 125 5.73 -14.96 -2.78
N ILE A 126 5.14 -13.78 -2.79
CA ILE A 126 3.85 -13.54 -3.44
C ILE A 126 3.99 -13.81 -4.95
N PRO A 127 3.13 -14.66 -5.55
CA PRO A 127 3.18 -14.91 -6.98
C PRO A 127 2.87 -13.66 -7.80
N ALA A 128 3.53 -13.50 -8.95
CA ALA A 128 3.25 -12.40 -9.88
C ALA A 128 1.88 -12.51 -10.58
N THR A 129 1.14 -13.60 -10.38
CA THR A 129 -0.21 -13.77 -10.92
C THR A 129 -1.17 -12.74 -10.33
N PRO A 130 -1.93 -12.01 -11.17
CA PRO A 130 -2.88 -11.01 -10.70
C PRO A 130 -3.93 -11.60 -9.75
N ARG A 131 -4.16 -10.93 -8.62
CA ARG A 131 -5.12 -11.36 -7.60
C ARG A 131 -5.72 -10.14 -6.92
N TRP A 132 -7.04 -10.08 -6.81
CA TRP A 132 -7.66 -9.07 -5.97
C TRP A 132 -7.24 -9.27 -4.50
N CYS A 133 -6.65 -8.25 -3.92
CA CYS A 133 -6.28 -8.21 -2.52
C CYS A 133 -6.65 -6.84 -1.95
N VAL A 134 -7.63 -6.81 -1.07
CA VAL A 134 -8.13 -5.58 -0.44
C VAL A 134 -7.57 -5.50 0.97
N GLY A 135 -6.98 -4.39 1.33
CA GLY A 135 -6.43 -4.17 2.66
C GLY A 135 -6.27 -2.69 2.98
N PHE A 136 -6.01 -2.40 4.25
CA PHE A 136 -5.87 -1.06 4.77
C PHE A 136 -4.93 -1.03 5.98
N SER A 137 -4.35 0.13 6.29
CA SER A 137 -3.49 0.28 7.47
C SER A 137 -2.30 -0.70 7.43
N ASP A 138 -2.08 -1.53 8.46
CA ASP A 138 -1.05 -2.56 8.55
C ASP A 138 -1.00 -3.48 7.32
N CYS A 139 -2.17 -3.79 6.74
CA CYS A 139 -2.27 -4.63 5.54
C CYS A 139 -1.63 -4.00 4.30
N SER A 140 -1.27 -2.70 4.33
CA SER A 140 -0.49 -2.06 3.28
C SER A 140 0.82 -2.79 3.01
N ALA A 141 1.41 -3.47 4.01
CA ALA A 141 2.61 -4.28 3.82
C ALA A 141 2.41 -5.38 2.77
N VAL A 142 1.28 -6.10 2.84
CA VAL A 142 0.95 -7.16 1.86
C VAL A 142 0.66 -6.57 0.48
N LEU A 143 -0.04 -5.43 0.41
CA LEU A 143 -0.34 -4.76 -0.86
C LEU A 143 0.93 -4.26 -1.56
N LEU A 144 1.85 -3.66 -0.80
CA LEU A 144 3.15 -3.22 -1.33
C LEU A 144 4.00 -4.40 -1.79
N ALA A 145 4.05 -5.49 -1.00
CA ALA A 145 4.76 -6.71 -1.39
C ALA A 145 4.16 -7.36 -2.64
N GLN A 146 2.82 -7.34 -2.79
CA GLN A 146 2.14 -7.76 -4.01
C GLN A 146 2.61 -6.96 -5.22
N LEU A 147 2.63 -5.64 -5.10
CA LEU A 147 3.08 -4.75 -6.16
C LEU A 147 4.58 -4.94 -6.46
N ALA A 148 5.42 -5.11 -5.43
CA ALA A 148 6.85 -5.37 -5.57
C ALA A 148 7.13 -6.69 -6.30
N ALA A 149 6.30 -7.72 -6.07
CA ALA A 149 6.36 -9.00 -6.78
C ALA A 149 5.88 -8.90 -8.26
N GLY A 150 5.44 -7.73 -8.71
CA GLY A 150 4.89 -7.53 -10.05
C GLY A 150 3.47 -8.05 -10.22
N SER A 151 2.73 -8.33 -9.14
CA SER A 151 1.33 -8.76 -9.19
C SER A 151 0.39 -7.55 -9.14
N CYS A 152 -0.67 -7.59 -9.95
CA CYS A 152 -1.73 -6.57 -9.96
C CYS A 152 -2.92 -6.99 -9.08
N GLY A 153 -3.77 -6.01 -8.73
CA GLY A 153 -5.04 -6.22 -8.04
C GLY A 153 -5.02 -5.87 -6.56
N GLY A 154 -3.92 -5.29 -6.05
CA GLY A 154 -3.92 -4.69 -4.72
C GLY A 154 -4.84 -3.48 -4.67
N VAL A 155 -5.68 -3.36 -3.65
CA VAL A 155 -6.58 -2.23 -3.41
C VAL A 155 -6.45 -1.78 -1.97
N HIS A 156 -5.94 -0.55 -1.79
CA HIS A 156 -5.93 0.11 -0.50
C HIS A 156 -7.32 0.67 -0.22
N GLY A 157 -8.01 0.15 0.75
CA GLY A 157 -9.36 0.56 1.08
C GLY A 157 -9.96 -0.23 2.22
N TRP A 158 -10.99 0.37 2.82
CA TRP A 158 -11.72 -0.21 3.95
C TRP A 158 -13.13 -0.62 3.53
N PHE A 159 -13.51 -1.81 3.91
CA PHE A 159 -14.85 -2.39 3.68
C PHE A 159 -15.87 -2.06 4.79
N GLY A 160 -15.45 -1.49 5.93
CA GLY A 160 -16.29 -1.09 7.07
C GLY A 160 -16.83 0.33 7.00
N GLY A 161 -16.54 1.12 5.96
CA GLY A 161 -16.95 2.52 5.81
C GLY A 161 -18.43 2.72 5.42
N SER A 162 -18.74 3.92 4.92
CA SER A 162 -20.07 4.26 4.40
C SER A 162 -20.42 3.49 3.11
N ASP A 163 -21.67 3.57 2.68
CA ASP A 163 -22.11 2.93 1.44
C ASP A 163 -21.41 3.52 0.21
N VAL A 164 -21.12 4.81 0.19
CA VAL A 164 -20.34 5.46 -0.89
C VAL A 164 -18.92 4.88 -0.99
N GLN A 165 -18.30 4.60 0.14
CA GLN A 165 -16.97 3.96 0.17
C GLN A 165 -17.05 2.51 -0.34
N TRP A 166 -18.08 1.77 0.07
CA TRP A 166 -18.32 0.42 -0.42
C TRP A 166 -18.64 0.38 -1.92
N GLU A 167 -19.49 1.28 -2.39
CA GLU A 167 -19.84 1.38 -3.80
C GLU A 167 -18.59 1.61 -4.67
N ARG A 168 -17.70 2.51 -4.22
CA ARG A 168 -16.41 2.72 -4.91
C ARG A 168 -15.56 1.46 -4.90
N LEU A 169 -15.38 0.82 -3.75
CA LEU A 169 -14.59 -0.40 -3.63
C LEU A 169 -15.17 -1.52 -4.51
N SER A 170 -16.45 -1.80 -4.39
CA SER A 170 -17.10 -2.86 -5.18
C SER A 170 -17.09 -2.56 -6.68
N SER A 171 -17.19 -1.29 -7.08
CA SER A 171 -17.06 -0.88 -8.47
C SER A 171 -15.67 -1.16 -9.03
N LEU A 172 -14.61 -0.85 -8.30
CA LEU A 172 -13.24 -1.21 -8.68
C LEU A 172 -13.08 -2.72 -8.87
N LEU A 173 -13.56 -3.52 -7.92
CA LEU A 173 -13.46 -4.98 -7.98
C LEU A 173 -14.30 -5.59 -9.12
N LYS A 174 -15.35 -4.90 -9.55
CA LYS A 174 -16.18 -5.27 -10.72
C LYS A 174 -15.62 -4.71 -12.03
N GLY A 175 -14.42 -4.12 -12.04
CA GLY A 175 -13.78 -3.55 -13.23
C GLY A 175 -14.51 -2.31 -13.78
N ARG A 176 -15.24 -1.58 -12.95
CA ARG A 176 -15.97 -0.37 -13.35
C ARG A 176 -15.14 0.89 -13.11
N SER A 177 -15.36 1.90 -13.92
CA SER A 177 -14.81 3.24 -13.70
C SER A 177 -15.34 3.83 -12.40
N VAL A 178 -14.52 4.60 -11.72
CA VAL A 178 -14.87 5.31 -10.49
C VAL A 178 -14.55 6.79 -10.61
N ALA A 179 -15.28 7.62 -9.89
CA ALA A 179 -15.06 9.06 -9.88
C ALA A 179 -13.65 9.42 -9.40
N SER A 180 -13.11 10.52 -9.90
CA SER A 180 -11.87 11.10 -9.41
C SER A 180 -12.00 11.50 -7.95
N LEU A 181 -10.89 11.51 -7.22
CA LEU A 181 -10.83 12.05 -5.87
C LEU A 181 -10.41 13.51 -5.91
N GLN A 182 -10.97 14.29 -5.01
CA GLN A 182 -10.69 15.72 -4.86
C GLN A 182 -10.02 15.96 -3.52
N GLY A 183 -8.86 16.58 -3.57
CA GLY A 183 -8.11 17.14 -2.44
C GLY A 183 -7.86 18.62 -2.66
N ARG A 184 -6.91 19.18 -1.93
CA ARG A 184 -6.42 20.54 -2.05
C ARG A 184 -5.06 20.56 -2.75
N GLY A 185 -4.96 21.26 -3.89
CA GLY A 185 -3.68 21.43 -4.57
C GLY A 185 -2.71 22.28 -3.73
N LEU A 186 -1.46 21.82 -3.63
CA LEU A 186 -0.40 22.55 -2.94
C LEU A 186 0.72 22.98 -3.90
N ARG A 187 1.14 22.11 -4.81
CA ARG A 187 2.14 22.42 -5.84
C ARG A 187 1.55 22.10 -7.21
N PRO A 188 1.51 23.10 -8.12
CA PRO A 188 0.92 22.92 -9.44
C PRO A 188 1.74 21.95 -10.30
N GLY A 189 1.12 21.47 -11.38
CA GLY A 189 1.67 20.52 -12.33
C GLY A 189 0.80 19.30 -12.49
N VAL A 190 1.07 18.51 -13.53
CA VAL A 190 0.33 17.27 -13.82
C VAL A 190 1.31 16.11 -13.87
N ALA A 191 1.13 15.15 -13.00
CA ALA A 191 1.87 13.90 -12.98
C ALA A 191 1.04 12.76 -13.58
N ARG A 192 1.70 11.86 -14.32
CA ARG A 192 1.15 10.59 -14.80
C ARG A 192 2.07 9.45 -14.41
N GLY A 193 1.51 8.36 -13.91
CA GLY A 193 2.28 7.19 -13.47
C GLY A 193 1.38 6.13 -12.86
N ALA A 194 1.95 4.96 -12.60
CA ALA A 194 1.26 3.93 -11.85
C ALA A 194 1.16 4.35 -10.36
N LEU A 195 0.02 4.05 -9.75
CA LEU A 195 -0.30 4.48 -8.39
C LEU A 195 0.32 3.55 -7.35
N VAL A 196 0.93 4.12 -6.33
CA VAL A 196 1.35 3.43 -5.10
C VAL A 196 0.65 4.09 -3.93
N VAL A 197 -0.11 3.32 -3.17
CA VAL A 197 -0.90 3.80 -2.04
C VAL A 197 -0.49 3.06 -0.79
N SER A 198 -0.24 3.75 0.30
CA SER A 198 0.15 3.11 1.56
C SER A 198 -0.08 4.01 2.78
N ASN A 199 -0.15 3.36 3.94
CA ASN A 199 0.19 4.00 5.20
C ASN A 199 1.70 4.29 5.22
N LEU A 200 2.10 5.49 5.65
CA LEU A 200 3.50 5.94 5.63
C LEU A 200 4.38 5.14 6.59
N THR A 201 3.92 4.93 7.82
CA THR A 201 4.65 4.15 8.84
C THR A 201 4.91 2.73 8.36
N ILE A 202 3.90 2.08 7.75
CA ILE A 202 4.04 0.73 7.22
C ILE A 202 5.02 0.70 6.04
N ALA A 203 4.90 1.62 5.09
CA ALA A 203 5.85 1.69 3.98
C ALA A 203 7.29 1.97 4.45
N THR A 204 7.44 2.82 5.48
CA THR A 204 8.75 3.12 6.09
C THR A 204 9.37 1.86 6.72
N SER A 205 8.56 1.01 7.35
CA SER A 205 9.05 -0.25 7.94
C SER A 205 9.57 -1.25 6.91
N LEU A 206 9.21 -1.08 5.63
CA LEU A 206 9.66 -1.95 4.54
C LEU A 206 10.90 -1.44 3.80
N ILE A 207 11.47 -0.30 4.19
CA ILE A 207 12.70 0.24 3.56
C ILE A 207 13.85 -0.76 3.71
N GLY A 208 14.53 -1.03 2.60
CA GLY A 208 15.64 -2.00 2.57
C GLY A 208 15.19 -3.46 2.43
N THR A 209 13.89 -3.73 2.35
CA THR A 209 13.34 -5.06 2.11
C THR A 209 12.93 -5.25 0.63
N PRO A 210 12.76 -6.48 0.14
CA PRO A 210 12.25 -6.73 -1.20
C PRO A 210 10.75 -6.44 -1.36
N TRP A 211 10.05 -6.08 -0.28
CA TRP A 211 8.61 -5.87 -0.26
C TRP A 211 8.18 -4.43 -0.52
N LEU A 212 9.11 -3.47 -0.48
CA LEU A 212 8.84 -2.11 -0.91
C LEU A 212 9.04 -2.02 -2.44
N PRO A 213 8.01 -1.68 -3.24
CA PRO A 213 8.16 -1.55 -4.68
C PRO A 213 9.04 -0.34 -5.04
N ALA A 214 9.66 -0.37 -6.23
CA ALA A 214 10.35 0.82 -6.75
C ALA A 214 9.36 1.97 -6.94
N LEU A 215 9.71 3.14 -6.39
CA LEU A 215 8.83 4.33 -6.38
C LEU A 215 9.12 5.28 -7.55
N ARG A 216 10.24 5.11 -8.25
CA ARG A 216 10.56 5.89 -9.45
C ARG A 216 9.46 5.76 -10.51
N ASP A 217 9.11 6.86 -11.13
CA ASP A 217 8.06 6.98 -12.16
C ASP A 217 6.64 6.67 -11.66
N LYS A 218 6.40 6.69 -10.34
CA LYS A 218 5.10 6.45 -9.72
C LYS A 218 4.46 7.72 -9.20
N ILE A 219 3.15 7.67 -9.00
CA ILE A 219 2.41 8.61 -8.17
C ILE A 219 2.23 7.95 -6.81
N LEU A 220 2.65 8.63 -5.75
CA LEU A 220 2.47 8.15 -4.37
C LEU A 220 1.20 8.74 -3.78
N VAL A 221 0.45 7.93 -3.03
CA VAL A 221 -0.57 8.42 -2.10
C VAL A 221 -0.26 7.87 -0.73
N LEU A 222 0.02 8.76 0.22
CA LEU A 222 0.41 8.42 1.58
C LEU A 222 -0.60 8.97 2.58
N GLU A 223 -0.86 8.20 3.62
CA GLU A 223 -1.68 8.57 4.76
C GLU A 223 -1.06 8.01 6.03
N ASP A 224 -1.43 8.50 7.22
CA ASP A 224 -1.00 7.91 8.48
C ASP A 224 -1.97 8.20 9.63
N THR A 225 -1.85 7.44 10.71
CA THR A 225 -2.64 7.62 11.93
C THR A 225 -1.82 7.29 13.18
N GLY A 226 -2.06 8.05 14.24
CA GLY A 226 -1.38 7.86 15.52
C GLY A 226 0.08 8.34 15.52
N GLU A 227 0.51 9.03 14.46
CA GLU A 227 1.87 9.53 14.33
C GLU A 227 1.92 11.05 14.52
N ALA A 228 2.53 11.50 15.63
CA ALA A 228 2.76 12.91 15.89
C ALA A 228 3.55 13.57 14.74
N PRO A 229 3.38 14.88 14.50
CA PRO A 229 4.05 15.59 13.41
C PRO A 229 5.56 15.34 13.37
N TYR A 230 6.27 15.36 14.49
CA TYR A 230 7.73 15.11 14.53
C TYR A 230 8.10 13.67 14.10
N ARG A 231 7.22 12.68 14.28
CA ARG A 231 7.45 11.30 13.83
C ARG A 231 7.31 11.20 12.32
N VAL A 232 6.32 11.89 11.75
CA VAL A 232 6.17 12.01 10.29
C VAL A 232 7.36 12.73 9.67
N ASP A 233 7.84 13.83 10.28
CA ASP A 233 9.06 14.52 9.86
C ASP A 233 10.27 13.56 9.82
N ARG A 234 10.47 12.78 10.88
CA ARG A 234 11.56 11.79 10.96
C ARG A 234 11.45 10.73 9.85
N GLN A 235 10.25 10.23 9.58
CA GLN A 235 10.02 9.25 8.50
C GLN A 235 10.31 9.87 7.14
N LEU A 236 9.79 11.06 6.84
CA LEU A 236 10.04 11.75 5.58
C LEU A 236 11.52 12.14 5.41
N THR A 237 12.20 12.49 6.50
CA THR A 237 13.65 12.69 6.51
C THR A 237 14.38 11.41 6.10
N GLN A 238 14.00 10.25 6.63
CA GLN A 238 14.55 8.95 6.22
C GLN A 238 14.28 8.66 4.73
N TRP A 239 13.08 8.92 4.25
CA TRP A 239 12.72 8.73 2.84
C TRP A 239 13.57 9.58 1.92
N ARG A 240 13.77 10.85 2.26
CA ARG A 240 14.63 11.77 1.50
C ARG A 240 16.08 11.32 1.51
N SER A 241 16.63 11.03 2.69
CA SER A 241 18.03 10.61 2.86
C SER A 241 18.34 9.27 2.18
N ALA A 242 17.36 8.38 2.08
CA ALA A 242 17.47 7.10 1.38
C ALA A 242 17.24 7.22 -0.15
N GLY A 243 16.95 8.41 -0.68
CA GLY A 243 16.68 8.62 -2.10
C GLY A 243 15.36 8.01 -2.60
N LEU A 244 14.44 7.65 -1.71
CA LEU A 244 13.17 6.99 -2.09
C LEU A 244 12.25 7.91 -2.90
N LEU A 245 12.39 9.22 -2.73
CA LEU A 245 11.59 10.21 -3.45
C LEU A 245 12.18 10.58 -4.82
N ASP A 246 13.38 10.07 -5.15
CA ASP A 246 14.05 10.39 -6.41
C ASP A 246 13.31 9.80 -7.61
N GLY A 247 12.84 10.68 -8.49
CA GLY A 247 12.10 10.30 -9.69
C GLY A 247 10.64 9.92 -9.45
N VAL A 248 10.10 10.12 -8.24
CA VAL A 248 8.65 10.12 -8.01
C VAL A 248 8.01 11.21 -8.87
N ARG A 249 6.88 10.92 -9.49
CA ARG A 249 6.23 11.84 -10.44
C ARG A 249 5.29 12.84 -9.77
N GLY A 250 4.66 12.47 -8.67
CA GLY A 250 3.75 13.32 -7.92
C GLY A 250 3.32 12.66 -6.62
N ILE A 251 2.87 13.44 -5.66
CA ILE A 251 2.49 12.94 -4.34
C ILE A 251 1.10 13.49 -3.97
N GLY A 252 0.19 12.57 -3.65
CA GLY A 252 -1.07 12.84 -2.97
C GLY A 252 -0.94 12.49 -1.49
N LEU A 253 -1.45 13.34 -0.63
CA LEU A 253 -1.48 13.11 0.81
C LEU A 253 -2.93 12.95 1.25
N GLY A 254 -3.21 11.81 1.85
CA GLY A 254 -4.47 11.52 2.49
C GLY A 254 -4.57 12.18 3.86
N ARG A 255 -5.22 11.51 4.80
CA ARG A 255 -5.31 11.99 6.17
C ARG A 255 -4.11 11.56 6.98
N PHE A 256 -3.66 12.49 7.81
CA PHE A 256 -2.72 12.27 8.90
C PHE A 256 -3.42 12.63 10.19
N SER A 257 -3.33 11.78 11.20
CA SER A 257 -3.93 12.02 12.50
C SER A 257 -3.00 11.58 13.63
N TRP A 258 -3.11 12.24 14.77
CA TRP A 258 -2.31 12.03 15.98
C TRP A 258 -3.14 12.39 17.20
N ALA A 259 -2.63 12.07 18.40
CA ALA A 259 -3.21 12.53 19.64
C ALA A 259 -2.84 14.00 19.89
N GLU A 260 -3.77 14.79 20.40
CA GLU A 260 -3.54 16.23 20.68
C GLU A 260 -2.38 16.44 21.67
N ASP A 261 -2.22 15.54 22.64
CA ASP A 261 -1.16 15.57 23.64
C ASP A 261 0.25 15.33 23.07
N ASP A 262 0.35 14.88 21.82
CA ASP A 262 1.61 14.65 21.11
C ASP A 262 2.23 15.95 20.52
N VAL A 263 1.57 17.10 20.66
CA VAL A 263 2.00 18.38 20.09
C VAL A 263 1.99 19.46 21.16
N LEU A 264 3.09 20.17 21.32
CA LEU A 264 3.20 21.30 22.24
C LEU A 264 2.94 22.64 21.52
N PRO A 265 2.52 23.68 22.25
CA PRO A 265 2.40 25.01 21.68
C PRO A 265 3.74 25.48 21.08
N GLY A 266 3.72 25.85 19.80
CA GLY A 266 4.90 26.29 19.06
C GLY A 266 5.62 25.21 18.26
N ASP A 267 5.16 23.95 18.35
CA ASP A 267 5.61 22.88 17.45
C ASP A 267 5.10 23.09 16.01
N PHE A 268 5.80 22.46 15.07
CA PHE A 268 5.33 22.44 13.68
C PHE A 268 4.00 21.70 13.56
N SER A 269 3.09 22.29 12.82
CA SER A 269 1.88 21.58 12.39
C SER A 269 2.22 20.48 11.37
N MET A 270 1.33 19.51 11.24
CA MET A 270 1.48 18.46 10.22
C MET A 270 1.60 19.05 8.80
N GLU A 271 0.83 20.08 8.50
CA GLU A 271 0.85 20.70 7.17
C GLU A 271 2.20 21.38 6.88
N GLU A 272 2.76 22.11 7.83
CA GLU A 272 4.09 22.71 7.70
C GLU A 272 5.18 21.67 7.45
N ILE A 273 5.13 20.54 8.15
CA ILE A 273 6.08 19.43 7.94
C ILE A 273 5.92 18.84 6.54
N LEU A 274 4.70 18.53 6.13
CA LEU A 274 4.43 17.97 4.80
C LEU A 274 4.87 18.93 3.69
N GLU A 275 4.64 20.24 3.86
CA GLU A 275 5.08 21.24 2.90
C GLU A 275 6.60 21.40 2.88
N GLU A 276 7.25 21.44 4.03
CA GLU A 276 8.71 21.57 4.13
C GLU A 276 9.42 20.35 3.54
N ARG A 277 8.95 19.15 3.87
CA ARG A 277 9.60 17.90 3.46
C ARG A 277 9.31 17.50 2.03
N LEU A 278 8.18 17.87 1.46
CA LEU A 278 7.76 17.43 0.13
C LEU A 278 7.59 18.58 -0.88
N GLY A 279 7.33 19.80 -0.42
CA GLY A 279 7.02 20.93 -1.28
C GLY A 279 8.18 21.40 -2.17
N ASN A 280 9.42 21.10 -1.83
CA ASN A 280 10.62 21.47 -2.59
C ASN A 280 11.10 20.39 -3.60
N LEU A 281 10.33 19.31 -3.78
CA LEU A 281 10.69 18.24 -4.72
C LEU A 281 10.46 18.62 -6.20
N GLY A 282 9.81 19.75 -6.48
CA GLY A 282 9.53 20.20 -7.84
C GLY A 282 8.49 19.38 -8.60
N ILE A 283 7.68 18.61 -7.89
CA ILE A 283 6.63 17.73 -8.44
C ILE A 283 5.25 18.16 -7.96
N PRO A 284 4.16 17.78 -8.67
CA PRO A 284 2.80 18.05 -8.22
C PRO A 284 2.52 17.46 -6.85
N LEU A 285 1.91 18.26 -5.97
CA LEU A 285 1.56 17.87 -4.61
C LEU A 285 0.10 18.23 -4.31
N VAL A 286 -0.66 17.26 -3.80
CA VAL A 286 -2.06 17.40 -3.40
C VAL A 286 -2.21 16.95 -1.96
N LEU A 287 -2.86 17.76 -1.14
CA LEU A 287 -3.20 17.47 0.25
C LEU A 287 -4.67 17.05 0.39
N GLN A 288 -4.99 16.46 1.53
CA GLN A 288 -6.37 16.23 1.95
C GLN A 288 -7.20 15.36 0.97
N LEU A 289 -6.54 14.43 0.28
CA LEU A 289 -7.29 13.41 -0.45
C LEU A 289 -8.14 12.60 0.55
N PRO A 290 -9.37 12.22 0.17
CA PRO A 290 -10.28 11.46 1.05
C PRO A 290 -9.85 9.99 1.18
N VAL A 291 -8.61 9.75 1.61
CA VAL A 291 -7.95 8.45 1.75
C VAL A 291 -7.32 8.37 3.13
N GLY A 292 -7.29 7.19 3.72
CA GLY A 292 -6.65 6.95 5.01
C GLY A 292 -7.62 6.88 6.19
N HIS A 293 -7.06 6.90 7.41
CA HIS A 293 -7.81 6.78 8.66
C HIS A 293 -8.72 8.00 8.84
N GLY A 294 -10.01 7.79 8.67
CA GLY A 294 -11.05 8.81 8.76
C GLY A 294 -12.22 8.51 7.84
N ARG A 295 -13.15 9.47 7.74
CA ARG A 295 -14.35 9.33 6.91
C ARG A 295 -14.45 10.51 5.94
N PRO A 296 -14.60 10.25 4.64
CA PRO A 296 -14.56 8.94 3.99
C PRO A 296 -13.11 8.44 3.78
N ASN A 297 -12.93 7.10 3.63
CA ASN A 297 -11.69 6.47 3.17
C ASN A 297 -11.97 5.81 1.81
N MET A 298 -11.65 6.50 0.74
CA MET A 298 -11.97 6.09 -0.62
C MET A 298 -10.92 5.13 -1.16
N ALA A 299 -11.37 3.96 -1.61
CA ALA A 299 -10.50 2.92 -2.14
C ALA A 299 -9.68 3.37 -3.36
N LEU A 300 -8.40 2.98 -3.40
CA LEU A 300 -7.47 3.22 -4.49
C LEU A 300 -6.73 1.93 -4.87
N PRO A 301 -6.70 1.55 -6.16
CA PRO A 301 -5.95 0.39 -6.63
C PRO A 301 -4.47 0.73 -6.77
N LEU A 302 -3.59 -0.22 -6.42
CA LEU A 302 -2.15 -0.11 -6.62
C LEU A 302 -1.75 -0.59 -8.03
N GLY A 303 -0.73 0.01 -8.59
CA GLY A 303 -0.16 -0.37 -9.88
C GLY A 303 -0.97 0.11 -11.11
N VAL A 304 -2.13 0.71 -10.90
CA VAL A 304 -3.00 1.21 -11.97
C VAL A 304 -2.52 2.58 -12.45
N PRO A 305 -2.52 2.86 -13.78
CA PRO A 305 -2.21 4.19 -14.30
C PRO A 305 -3.14 5.25 -13.73
N ALA A 306 -2.57 6.37 -13.31
CA ALA A 306 -3.30 7.49 -12.71
C ALA A 306 -2.73 8.83 -13.17
N GLN A 307 -3.50 9.88 -12.97
CA GLN A 307 -3.10 11.27 -13.15
C GLN A 307 -3.38 12.06 -11.88
N LEU A 308 -2.38 12.79 -11.39
CA LEU A 308 -2.46 13.73 -10.30
C LEU A 308 -2.28 15.14 -10.84
N ASP A 309 -3.25 16.01 -10.62
CA ASP A 309 -3.20 17.42 -10.96
C ASP A 309 -3.07 18.26 -9.69
N GLY A 310 -1.86 18.78 -9.48
CA GLY A 310 -1.52 19.57 -8.30
C GLY A 310 -2.10 20.98 -8.31
N ALA A 311 -2.56 21.50 -9.44
CA ALA A 311 -3.22 22.81 -9.51
C ALA A 311 -4.69 22.71 -9.07
N THR A 312 -5.38 21.68 -9.54
CA THR A 312 -6.81 21.47 -9.23
C THR A 312 -7.05 20.56 -8.00
N GLY A 313 -6.00 19.89 -7.49
CA GLY A 313 -6.12 18.96 -6.38
C GLY A 313 -6.77 17.61 -6.76
N LYS A 314 -6.79 17.25 -8.04
CA LYS A 314 -7.54 16.10 -8.55
C LYS A 314 -6.66 14.87 -8.77
N LEU A 315 -7.09 13.72 -8.25
CA LEU A 315 -6.54 12.41 -8.56
C LEU A 315 -7.55 11.60 -9.37
N SER A 316 -7.16 11.20 -10.57
CA SER A 316 -7.98 10.39 -11.50
C SER A 316 -7.28 9.08 -11.82
N LEU A 317 -8.04 7.99 -11.88
CA LEU A 317 -7.56 6.70 -12.42
C LEU A 317 -7.77 6.67 -13.93
N ALA A 318 -6.91 6.00 -14.66
CA ALA A 318 -7.19 5.67 -16.06
C ALA A 318 -8.45 4.79 -16.13
N ALA A 319 -9.19 4.92 -17.23
CA ALA A 319 -10.30 4.00 -17.49
C ALA A 319 -9.77 2.55 -17.54
N PRO A 320 -10.53 1.56 -17.06
CA PRO A 320 -10.21 0.16 -17.32
C PRO A 320 -10.24 -0.09 -18.83
N ASP A 321 -9.28 -0.88 -19.31
CA ASP A 321 -9.23 -1.33 -20.73
C ASP A 321 -10.37 -2.29 -21.05
#